data_1a550663e3150bd25d6fecca4734db21
#
_entry.id   1a550663e3150bd25d6fecca4734db21
#
_cell.length_a   1.000
_cell.length_b   1.000
_cell.length_c   1.000
_cell.angle_alpha   90.00
_cell.angle_beta   90.00
_cell.angle_gamma   90.00
#
_symmetry.space_group_name_H-M   'P 1'
#
loop_
_entity.id
_entity.type
_entity.pdbx_description
1 polymer ?
#
loop_
_entity_poly.entity_id
_entity_poly.type
_entity_poly.pdbx_seq_one_letter_code
_entity_poly.pdbx_strand_id
1 'polypeptide(L)'
;MRPFEVSPALEPLREVYPSADAILVAAREGDRDARYAMARLWLSEGIPYSFKARPGVYESLRRWMARRLDVHAKEITLVGSGRQGFCLSPGADLRRPFGEHSDLDLTVVSESLFQRMQAAFVRWEGDFAAGSVAARRERQRALWEANRKSVPCGLARGFIDPHKIPTLDRYPEAQMIGQVMYEAHEKLKVTRDAPAVRKLSVRVYRDWDSFVRQMAINLESVAAAAGEN
;
A
#
# COMPACT_ATOMS: atom_id res chain seq x y z
N MET A 1 -34.00 -21.60 4.43
CA MET A 1 -32.71 -20.90 4.50
C MET A 1 -32.22 -20.76 3.06
N ARG A 2 -31.76 -19.57 2.62
CA ARG A 2 -31.17 -19.40 1.28
C ARG A 2 -29.67 -19.70 1.35
N PRO A 3 -29.08 -20.30 0.28
CA PRO A 3 -27.65 -20.52 0.25
C PRO A 3 -26.88 -19.18 0.16
N PHE A 4 -25.58 -19.23 0.46
CA PHE A 4 -24.68 -18.10 0.15
C PHE A 4 -24.53 -18.01 -1.37
N GLU A 5 -24.65 -16.81 -1.90
CA GLU A 5 -24.52 -16.52 -3.33
C GLU A 5 -23.20 -15.80 -3.58
N VAL A 6 -22.49 -16.21 -4.63
CA VAL A 6 -21.26 -15.55 -5.11
C VAL A 6 -21.65 -14.67 -6.29
N SER A 7 -21.12 -13.45 -6.35
CA SER A 7 -21.32 -12.58 -7.50
C SER A 7 -20.80 -13.28 -8.78
N PRO A 8 -21.58 -13.29 -9.89
CA PRO A 8 -21.15 -13.92 -11.14
C PRO A 8 -19.78 -13.43 -11.64
N ALA A 9 -19.46 -12.15 -11.40
CA ALA A 9 -18.17 -11.57 -11.75
C ALA A 9 -16.98 -12.20 -10.98
N LEU A 10 -17.22 -12.79 -9.81
CA LEU A 10 -16.19 -13.40 -8.98
C LEU A 10 -16.03 -14.91 -9.21
N GLU A 11 -17.00 -15.55 -9.86
CA GLU A 11 -16.95 -17.00 -10.13
C GLU A 11 -15.66 -17.49 -10.84
N PRO A 12 -15.06 -16.71 -11.77
CA PRO A 12 -13.79 -17.09 -12.40
C PRO A 12 -12.57 -16.98 -11.47
N LEU A 13 -12.67 -16.26 -10.34
CA LEU A 13 -11.55 -16.03 -9.41
C LEU A 13 -11.41 -17.14 -8.39
N ARG A 14 -11.15 -18.38 -8.84
CA ARG A 14 -11.05 -19.56 -7.96
C ARG A 14 -9.65 -19.79 -7.38
N GLU A 15 -8.63 -19.21 -7.97
CA GLU A 15 -7.25 -19.39 -7.56
C GLU A 15 -6.83 -18.39 -6.49
N VAL A 16 -5.84 -18.78 -5.69
CA VAL A 16 -5.22 -17.88 -4.69
C VAL A 16 -4.50 -16.71 -5.36
N TYR A 17 -3.94 -16.96 -6.55
CA TYR A 17 -3.27 -15.95 -7.38
C TYR A 17 -3.87 -15.98 -8.80
N PRO A 18 -5.04 -15.36 -9.00
CA PRO A 18 -5.65 -15.28 -10.32
C PRO A 18 -4.75 -14.53 -11.30
N SER A 19 -4.91 -14.77 -12.59
CA SER A 19 -4.19 -14.03 -13.61
C SER A 19 -4.58 -12.54 -13.64
N ALA A 20 -3.72 -11.70 -14.22
CA ALA A 20 -4.01 -10.28 -14.38
C ALA A 20 -5.32 -10.07 -15.18
N ASP A 21 -5.51 -10.84 -16.23
CA ASP A 21 -6.72 -10.73 -17.07
C ASP A 21 -7.98 -11.14 -16.33
N ALA A 22 -7.94 -12.21 -15.52
CA ALA A 22 -9.08 -12.61 -14.69
C ALA A 22 -9.45 -11.51 -13.67
N ILE A 23 -8.47 -10.87 -13.03
CA ILE A 23 -8.69 -9.74 -12.12
C ILE A 23 -9.30 -8.54 -12.87
N LEU A 24 -8.77 -8.19 -14.05
CA LEU A 24 -9.27 -7.05 -14.83
C LEU A 24 -10.69 -7.28 -15.36
N VAL A 25 -11.00 -8.48 -15.83
CA VAL A 25 -12.34 -8.86 -16.27
C VAL A 25 -13.32 -8.78 -15.09
N ALA A 26 -13.00 -9.43 -13.97
CA ALA A 26 -13.84 -9.40 -12.78
C ALA A 26 -14.06 -7.97 -12.23
N ALA A 27 -13.03 -7.11 -12.29
CA ALA A 27 -13.14 -5.72 -11.86
C ALA A 27 -14.01 -4.86 -12.78
N ARG A 28 -14.00 -5.16 -14.10
CA ARG A 28 -14.82 -4.46 -15.11
C ARG A 28 -16.27 -4.89 -15.08
N GLU A 29 -16.54 -6.20 -15.01
CA GLU A 29 -17.87 -6.78 -15.03
C GLU A 29 -18.56 -6.74 -13.67
N GLY A 30 -17.77 -6.67 -12.59
CA GLY A 30 -18.27 -6.59 -11.23
C GLY A 30 -18.83 -5.23 -10.87
N ASP A 31 -19.82 -5.24 -10.00
CA ASP A 31 -20.33 -4.05 -9.33
C ASP A 31 -19.37 -3.57 -8.22
N ARG A 32 -19.81 -2.58 -7.45
CA ARG A 32 -19.06 -2.06 -6.31
C ARG A 32 -18.79 -3.15 -5.25
N ASP A 33 -19.77 -4.00 -4.95
CA ASP A 33 -19.65 -5.02 -3.90
C ASP A 33 -18.70 -6.13 -4.32
N ALA A 34 -18.69 -6.50 -5.61
CA ALA A 34 -17.71 -7.42 -6.18
C ALA A 34 -16.29 -6.85 -6.06
N ARG A 35 -16.06 -5.57 -6.40
CA ARG A 35 -14.74 -4.92 -6.23
C ARG A 35 -14.33 -4.83 -4.75
N TYR A 36 -15.26 -4.64 -3.83
CA TYR A 36 -14.98 -4.69 -2.38
C TYR A 36 -14.58 -6.10 -1.93
N ALA A 37 -15.25 -7.14 -2.43
CA ALA A 37 -14.87 -8.53 -2.16
C ALA A 37 -13.48 -8.85 -2.73
N MET A 38 -13.16 -8.39 -3.95
CA MET A 38 -11.83 -8.53 -4.54
C MET A 38 -10.77 -7.85 -3.66
N ALA A 39 -11.02 -6.63 -3.19
CA ALA A 39 -10.11 -5.90 -2.32
C ALA A 39 -9.83 -6.65 -1.02
N ARG A 40 -10.84 -7.22 -0.40
CA ARG A 40 -10.68 -8.00 0.84
C ARG A 40 -9.93 -9.30 0.62
N LEU A 41 -10.31 -10.10 -0.37
CA LEU A 41 -9.78 -11.45 -0.55
C LEU A 41 -8.45 -11.47 -1.32
N TRP A 42 -8.46 -11.04 -2.57
CA TRP A 42 -7.31 -11.24 -3.46
C TRP A 42 -6.24 -10.17 -3.34
N LEU A 43 -6.62 -8.92 -2.99
CA LEU A 43 -5.67 -7.81 -2.95
C LEU A 43 -5.02 -7.58 -1.59
N SER A 44 -5.50 -8.22 -0.51
CA SER A 44 -4.99 -7.96 0.84
C SER A 44 -4.79 -9.17 1.73
N GLU A 45 -5.55 -10.26 1.54
CA GLU A 45 -5.50 -11.42 2.43
C GLU A 45 -4.56 -12.53 1.95
N GLY A 46 -4.15 -13.37 2.91
CA GLY A 46 -3.35 -14.57 2.67
C GLY A 46 -1.86 -14.27 2.48
N ILE A 47 -1.16 -15.26 1.92
CA ILE A 47 0.28 -15.16 1.64
C ILE A 47 0.48 -14.38 0.35
N PRO A 48 1.29 -13.30 0.33
CA PRO A 48 1.58 -12.59 -0.91
C PRO A 48 2.35 -13.44 -1.90
N TYR A 49 2.12 -13.23 -3.19
CA TYR A 49 2.82 -13.94 -4.28
C TYR A 49 4.34 -13.89 -4.13
N SER A 50 4.89 -12.73 -3.78
CA SER A 50 6.33 -12.53 -3.57
C SER A 50 6.92 -13.41 -2.47
N PHE A 51 6.10 -13.91 -1.55
CA PHE A 51 6.53 -14.79 -0.44
C PHE A 51 5.93 -16.19 -0.51
N LYS A 52 5.30 -16.58 -1.62
CA LYS A 52 4.63 -17.89 -1.76
C LYS A 52 5.54 -19.09 -1.51
N ALA A 53 6.82 -18.97 -1.89
CA ALA A 53 7.82 -20.03 -1.66
C ALA A 53 8.33 -20.06 -0.21
N ARG A 54 8.26 -18.95 0.52
CA ARG A 54 8.80 -18.80 1.88
C ARG A 54 7.90 -17.95 2.78
N PRO A 55 6.71 -18.46 3.13
CA PRO A 55 5.73 -17.72 3.95
C PRO A 55 6.27 -17.27 5.32
N GLY A 56 7.18 -18.05 5.90
CA GLY A 56 7.82 -17.71 7.18
C GLY A 56 8.66 -16.43 7.12
N VAL A 57 9.23 -16.08 5.95
CA VAL A 57 9.94 -14.79 5.77
C VAL A 57 8.94 -13.63 5.85
N TYR A 58 7.77 -13.75 5.23
CA TYR A 58 6.71 -12.74 5.32
C TYR A 58 6.23 -12.52 6.76
N GLU A 59 6.00 -13.60 7.50
CA GLU A 59 5.59 -13.50 8.91
C GLU A 59 6.70 -12.84 9.76
N SER A 60 7.96 -13.21 9.54
CA SER A 60 9.08 -12.60 10.24
C SER A 60 9.23 -11.11 9.94
N LEU A 61 9.02 -10.70 8.68
CA LEU A 61 9.01 -9.29 8.26
C LEU A 61 7.90 -8.54 9.00
N ARG A 62 6.66 -9.03 8.96
CA ARG A 62 5.51 -8.38 9.63
C ARG A 62 5.74 -8.22 11.13
N ARG A 63 6.14 -9.30 11.81
CA ARG A 63 6.40 -9.30 13.24
C ARG A 63 7.52 -8.33 13.61
N TRP A 64 8.60 -8.28 12.81
CA TRP A 64 9.71 -7.36 13.04
C TRP A 64 9.29 -5.90 12.87
N MET A 65 8.52 -5.58 11.83
CA MET A 65 7.98 -4.24 11.59
C MET A 65 6.96 -3.83 12.66
N ALA A 66 6.05 -4.73 13.02
CA ALA A 66 4.99 -4.47 13.98
C ALA A 66 5.54 -3.98 15.32
N ARG A 67 6.62 -4.61 15.81
CA ARG A 67 7.30 -4.19 17.06
C ARG A 67 7.88 -2.78 16.98
N ARG A 68 8.35 -2.36 15.81
CA ARG A 68 8.97 -1.04 15.62
C ARG A 68 7.97 0.07 15.34
N LEU A 69 6.88 -0.27 14.70
CA LEU A 69 5.79 0.67 14.38
C LEU A 69 4.77 0.79 15.50
N ASP A 70 4.89 -0.07 16.52
CA ASP A 70 3.93 -0.20 17.62
C ASP A 70 2.51 -0.46 17.10
N VAL A 71 2.39 -1.56 16.33
CA VAL A 71 1.14 -2.05 15.73
C VAL A 71 1.05 -3.57 15.84
N HIS A 72 -0.10 -4.17 15.58
CA HIS A 72 -0.22 -5.61 15.52
C HIS A 72 0.25 -6.15 14.15
N ALA A 73 0.90 -7.33 14.13
CA ALA A 73 1.42 -7.90 12.89
C ALA A 73 0.33 -8.16 11.82
N LYS A 74 -0.91 -8.43 12.23
CA LYS A 74 -2.06 -8.58 11.31
C LYS A 74 -2.55 -7.27 10.71
N GLU A 75 -2.18 -6.13 11.28
CA GLU A 75 -2.46 -4.82 10.69
C GLU A 75 -1.54 -4.49 9.51
N ILE A 76 -0.49 -5.30 9.30
CA ILE A 76 0.44 -5.14 8.18
C ILE A 76 0.10 -6.13 7.07
N THR A 77 -0.19 -5.62 5.89
CA THR A 77 -0.41 -6.42 4.70
C THR A 77 0.40 -5.91 3.51
N LEU A 78 0.56 -6.75 2.50
CA LEU A 78 1.21 -6.41 1.24
C LEU A 78 0.16 -6.21 0.16
N VAL A 79 0.34 -5.19 -0.66
CA VAL A 79 -0.53 -4.87 -1.80
C VAL A 79 0.29 -4.76 -3.09
N GLY A 80 -0.37 -4.42 -4.19
CA GLY A 80 0.28 -4.22 -5.49
C GLY A 80 0.91 -5.47 -6.07
N SER A 81 1.93 -5.31 -6.90
CA SER A 81 2.55 -6.42 -7.63
C SER A 81 3.16 -7.49 -6.74
N GLY A 82 3.66 -7.12 -5.57
CA GLY A 82 4.16 -8.06 -4.58
C GLY A 82 3.08 -8.99 -4.03
N ARG A 83 1.82 -8.53 -3.96
CA ARG A 83 0.68 -9.32 -3.49
C ARG A 83 0.15 -10.26 -4.58
N GLN A 84 -0.03 -9.77 -5.81
CA GLN A 84 -0.71 -10.52 -6.88
C GLN A 84 0.26 -11.25 -7.83
N GLY A 85 1.52 -10.82 -7.92
CA GLY A 85 2.50 -11.35 -8.86
C GLY A 85 2.61 -10.51 -10.15
N PHE A 86 1.84 -9.44 -10.30
CA PHE A 86 1.86 -8.54 -11.45
C PHE A 86 1.39 -7.13 -11.08
N CYS A 87 1.72 -6.16 -11.92
CA CYS A 87 1.33 -4.77 -11.75
C CYS A 87 -0.11 -4.53 -12.24
N LEU A 88 -0.90 -3.83 -11.41
CA LEU A 88 -2.25 -3.33 -11.76
C LEU A 88 -2.28 -1.79 -11.89
N SER A 89 -1.13 -1.13 -12.02
CA SER A 89 -1.13 0.32 -12.31
C SER A 89 -1.45 0.56 -13.78
N PRO A 90 -2.33 1.53 -14.10
CA PRO A 90 -2.58 1.92 -15.49
C PRO A 90 -1.31 2.37 -16.20
N GLY A 91 -1.24 2.15 -17.50
CA GLY A 91 -0.13 2.56 -18.36
C GLY A 91 0.79 1.41 -18.76
N ALA A 92 2.02 1.72 -19.15
CA ALA A 92 2.97 0.78 -19.74
C ALA A 92 3.35 -0.42 -18.84
N ASP A 93 3.19 -0.28 -17.54
CA ASP A 93 3.51 -1.32 -16.57
C ASP A 93 2.36 -2.27 -16.27
N LEU A 94 1.16 -2.03 -16.80
CA LEU A 94 0.01 -2.90 -16.58
C LEU A 94 0.32 -4.33 -17.00
N ARG A 95 -0.01 -5.31 -16.14
CA ARG A 95 0.30 -6.74 -16.27
C ARG A 95 1.78 -7.12 -16.16
N ARG A 96 2.71 -6.16 -15.99
CA ARG A 96 4.14 -6.50 -15.85
C ARG A 96 4.33 -7.43 -14.65
N PRO A 97 5.00 -8.59 -14.82
CA PRO A 97 5.25 -9.52 -13.73
C PRO A 97 6.06 -8.88 -12.59
N PHE A 98 5.78 -9.33 -11.36
CA PHE A 98 6.60 -8.99 -10.20
C PHE A 98 8.03 -9.53 -10.36
N GLY A 99 9.04 -8.73 -10.00
CA GLY A 99 10.45 -9.09 -10.07
C GLY A 99 11.33 -8.06 -9.33
N GLU A 100 12.65 -8.14 -9.53
CA GLU A 100 13.65 -7.28 -8.87
C GLU A 100 13.45 -5.77 -9.12
N HIS A 101 12.85 -5.42 -10.25
CA HIS A 101 12.49 -4.05 -10.62
C HIS A 101 11.27 -3.51 -9.84
N SER A 102 10.55 -4.38 -9.15
CA SER A 102 9.32 -4.03 -8.45
C SER A 102 9.60 -3.47 -7.07
N ASP A 103 8.70 -2.61 -6.58
CA ASP A 103 8.65 -2.21 -5.19
C ASP A 103 7.86 -3.23 -4.36
N LEU A 104 8.13 -3.29 -3.08
CA LEU A 104 7.31 -4.02 -2.13
C LEU A 104 6.42 -3.03 -1.39
N ASP A 105 5.15 -2.97 -1.78
CA ASP A 105 4.19 -2.01 -1.27
C ASP A 105 3.47 -2.57 -0.04
N LEU A 106 3.85 -2.07 1.13
CA LEU A 106 3.26 -2.42 2.40
C LEU A 106 2.10 -1.49 2.75
N THR A 107 1.13 -2.04 3.42
CA THR A 107 0.02 -1.29 4.00
C THR A 107 -0.07 -1.61 5.49
N VAL A 108 -0.22 -0.58 6.31
CA VAL A 108 -0.53 -0.71 7.73
C VAL A 108 -1.92 -0.14 7.97
N VAL A 109 -2.84 -0.97 8.48
CA VAL A 109 -4.20 -0.55 8.82
C VAL A 109 -4.29 -0.42 10.33
N SER A 110 -4.01 0.78 10.84
CA SER A 110 -3.94 1.04 12.27
C SER A 110 -4.36 2.48 12.57
N GLU A 111 -5.44 2.62 13.35
CA GLU A 111 -5.95 3.93 13.72
C GLU A 111 -4.91 4.73 14.54
N SER A 112 -4.23 4.08 15.49
CA SER A 112 -3.24 4.74 16.33
C SER A 112 -2.05 5.27 15.53
N LEU A 113 -1.53 4.47 14.57
CA LEU A 113 -0.44 4.90 13.71
C LEU A 113 -0.91 6.00 12.74
N PHE A 114 -2.13 5.88 12.21
CA PHE A 114 -2.71 6.91 11.34
C PHE A 114 -2.82 8.25 12.06
N GLN A 115 -3.33 8.27 13.30
CA GLN A 115 -3.45 9.49 14.11
C GLN A 115 -2.08 10.11 14.42
N ARG A 116 -1.07 9.31 14.76
CA ARG A 116 0.32 9.78 14.95
C ARG A 116 0.86 10.43 13.68
N MET A 117 0.66 9.81 12.52
CA MET A 117 1.10 10.35 11.24
C MET A 117 0.34 11.61 10.82
N GLN A 118 -0.96 11.68 11.09
CA GLN A 118 -1.77 12.88 10.88
C GLN A 118 -1.26 14.04 11.74
N ALA A 119 -0.98 13.80 13.01
CA ALA A 119 -0.43 14.81 13.91
C ALA A 119 0.97 15.29 13.44
N ALA A 120 1.82 14.37 12.98
CA ALA A 120 3.13 14.72 12.41
C ALA A 120 2.99 15.58 11.15
N PHE A 121 2.01 15.27 10.28
CA PHE A 121 1.73 16.07 9.09
C PHE A 121 1.27 17.49 9.45
N VAL A 122 0.31 17.63 10.35
CA VAL A 122 -0.21 18.94 10.79
C VAL A 122 0.91 19.81 11.40
N ARG A 123 1.78 19.20 12.22
CA ARG A 123 2.95 19.89 12.77
C ARG A 123 3.91 20.36 11.67
N TRP A 124 4.27 19.48 10.74
CA TRP A 124 5.14 19.84 9.62
C TRP A 124 4.52 20.92 8.72
N GLU A 125 3.25 20.80 8.41
CA GLU A 125 2.53 21.77 7.56
C GLU A 125 2.52 23.15 8.22
N GLY A 126 2.25 23.23 9.51
CA GLY A 126 2.30 24.47 10.29
C GLY A 126 3.71 25.07 10.34
N ASP A 127 4.73 24.26 10.64
CA ASP A 127 6.13 24.68 10.67
C ASP A 127 6.60 25.22 9.30
N PHE A 128 6.20 24.55 8.21
CA PHE A 128 6.55 24.96 6.85
C PHE A 128 5.81 26.24 6.44
N ALA A 129 4.53 26.37 6.79
CA ALA A 129 3.76 27.59 6.54
C ALA A 129 4.30 28.80 7.30
N ALA A 130 4.74 28.60 8.55
CA ALA A 130 5.34 29.63 9.38
C ALA A 130 6.81 29.96 9.02
N GLY A 131 7.42 29.21 8.08
CA GLY A 131 8.83 29.37 7.74
C GLY A 131 9.81 28.84 8.77
N SER A 132 9.34 28.14 9.83
CA SER A 132 10.18 27.52 10.85
C SER A 132 11.00 26.35 10.33
N VAL A 133 10.57 25.79 9.20
CA VAL A 133 11.27 24.76 8.42
C VAL A 133 11.26 25.15 6.96
N ALA A 134 12.43 25.16 6.34
CA ALA A 134 12.59 25.53 4.94
C ALA A 134 13.23 24.40 4.12
N ALA A 135 12.80 24.27 2.89
CA ALA A 135 13.43 23.38 1.93
C ALA A 135 14.82 23.91 1.53
N ARG A 136 15.79 23.02 1.43
CA ARG A 136 17.19 23.36 1.09
C ARG A 136 17.39 23.64 -0.40
N ARG A 137 16.51 23.14 -1.28
CA ARG A 137 16.61 23.23 -2.74
C ARG A 137 15.24 23.47 -3.33
N GLU A 138 15.18 24.13 -4.49
CA GLU A 138 13.93 24.43 -5.19
C GLU A 138 13.10 23.18 -5.51
N ARG A 139 13.73 22.11 -5.99
CA ARG A 139 13.06 20.82 -6.23
C ARG A 139 12.41 20.25 -4.95
N GLN A 140 13.07 20.40 -3.81
CA GLN A 140 12.51 19.96 -2.52
C GLN A 140 11.33 20.83 -2.11
N ARG A 141 11.42 22.14 -2.33
CA ARG A 141 10.33 23.09 -2.09
C ARG A 141 9.09 22.73 -2.90
N ALA A 142 9.26 22.55 -4.21
CA ALA A 142 8.16 22.14 -5.10
C ALA A 142 7.50 20.82 -4.65
N LEU A 143 8.31 19.83 -4.23
CA LEU A 143 7.80 18.59 -3.68
C LEU A 143 7.01 18.80 -2.38
N TRP A 144 7.50 19.61 -1.45
CA TRP A 144 6.83 19.91 -0.21
C TRP A 144 5.50 20.65 -0.42
N GLU A 145 5.46 21.61 -1.35
CA GLU A 145 4.22 22.29 -1.75
C GLU A 145 3.20 21.31 -2.36
N ALA A 146 3.64 20.37 -3.20
CA ALA A 146 2.78 19.32 -3.74
C ALA A 146 2.26 18.39 -2.65
N ASN A 147 3.11 17.99 -1.69
CA ASN A 147 2.72 17.14 -0.56
C ASN A 147 1.70 17.85 0.33
N ARG A 148 1.92 19.13 0.64
CA ARG A 148 1.01 19.96 1.41
C ARG A 148 -0.40 20.02 0.80
N LYS A 149 -0.49 20.07 -0.53
CA LYS A 149 -1.77 20.05 -1.25
C LYS A 149 -2.42 18.67 -1.32
N SER A 150 -1.63 17.61 -1.47
CA SER A 150 -2.15 16.26 -1.74
C SER A 150 -2.48 15.46 -0.48
N VAL A 151 -1.75 15.65 0.62
CA VAL A 151 -1.95 14.87 1.86
C VAL A 151 -3.33 15.08 2.48
N PRO A 152 -3.91 16.29 2.55
CA PRO A 152 -5.26 16.49 3.08
C PRO A 152 -6.34 15.66 2.37
N CYS A 153 -6.22 15.48 1.05
CA CYS A 153 -7.12 14.61 0.28
C CYS A 153 -6.98 13.12 0.70
N GLY A 154 -5.75 12.67 0.98
CA GLY A 154 -5.50 11.32 1.51
C GLY A 154 -6.09 11.15 2.92
N LEU A 155 -5.85 12.12 3.80
CA LEU A 155 -6.38 12.11 5.16
C LEU A 155 -7.93 12.04 5.18
N ALA A 156 -8.59 12.82 4.32
CA ALA A 156 -10.05 12.78 4.17
C ALA A 156 -10.56 11.39 3.71
N ARG A 157 -9.75 10.65 2.92
CA ARG A 157 -10.03 9.28 2.49
C ARG A 157 -9.60 8.22 3.51
N GLY A 158 -8.99 8.62 4.62
CA GLY A 158 -8.53 7.73 5.68
C GLY A 158 -7.17 7.08 5.41
N PHE A 159 -6.26 7.71 4.66
CA PHE A 159 -4.90 7.22 4.49
C PHE A 159 -3.85 8.34 4.42
N ILE A 160 -2.61 7.98 4.71
CA ILE A 160 -1.45 8.85 4.58
C ILE A 160 -0.25 8.06 4.06
N ASP A 161 0.56 8.71 3.20
CA ASP A 161 1.85 8.22 2.74
C ASP A 161 2.96 8.86 3.61
N PRO A 162 3.61 8.13 4.53
CA PRO A 162 4.58 8.71 5.46
C PRO A 162 5.75 9.46 4.79
N HIS A 163 6.18 8.99 3.61
CA HIS A 163 7.26 9.61 2.84
C HIS A 163 6.95 11.03 2.35
N LYS A 164 5.69 11.47 2.46
CA LYS A 164 5.28 12.83 2.12
C LYS A 164 5.57 13.83 3.24
N ILE A 165 5.90 13.36 4.44
CA ILE A 165 6.37 14.18 5.55
C ILE A 165 7.90 14.12 5.54
N PRO A 166 8.62 15.25 5.64
CA PRO A 166 10.08 15.23 5.68
C PRO A 166 10.65 14.42 6.83
N THR A 167 11.69 13.64 6.57
CA THR A 167 12.43 12.87 7.58
C THR A 167 13.43 13.79 8.31
N LEU A 168 12.91 14.63 9.19
CA LEU A 168 13.69 15.53 10.03
C LEU A 168 13.51 15.13 11.51
N ASP A 169 14.47 15.41 12.36
CA ASP A 169 14.43 15.09 13.80
C ASP A 169 13.21 15.70 14.51
N ARG A 170 12.67 16.80 13.97
CA ARG A 170 11.43 17.43 14.44
C ARG A 170 10.18 16.59 14.22
N TYR A 171 10.22 15.61 13.31
CA TYR A 171 9.10 14.73 12.96
C TYR A 171 9.49 13.26 13.16
N PRO A 172 9.71 12.84 14.41
CA PRO A 172 10.28 11.54 14.75
C PRO A 172 9.42 10.38 14.24
N GLU A 173 8.10 10.55 14.09
CA GLU A 173 7.21 9.51 13.58
C GLU A 173 7.50 9.20 12.10
N ALA A 174 7.68 10.23 11.26
CA ALA A 174 8.02 10.04 9.85
C ALA A 174 9.46 9.49 9.70
N GLN A 175 10.40 9.97 10.52
CA GLN A 175 11.77 9.49 10.55
C GLN A 175 11.83 8.01 10.96
N MET A 176 11.11 7.60 12.00
CA MET A 176 11.02 6.21 12.46
C MET A 176 10.49 5.30 11.37
N ILE A 177 9.41 5.66 10.68
CA ILE A 177 8.87 4.85 9.60
C ILE A 177 9.88 4.75 8.43
N GLY A 178 10.54 5.84 8.05
CA GLY A 178 11.58 5.83 7.03
C GLY A 178 12.73 4.88 7.39
N GLN A 179 13.19 4.91 8.64
CA GLN A 179 14.22 4.01 9.16
C GLN A 179 13.77 2.54 9.13
N VAL A 180 12.53 2.26 9.56
CA VAL A 180 11.97 0.89 9.52
C VAL A 180 11.92 0.35 8.09
N MET A 181 11.50 1.17 7.12
CA MET A 181 11.48 0.75 5.71
C MET A 181 12.88 0.46 5.17
N TYR A 182 13.84 1.32 5.48
CA TYR A 182 15.24 1.11 5.08
C TYR A 182 15.81 -0.17 5.69
N GLU A 183 15.70 -0.36 7.01
CA GLU A 183 16.22 -1.54 7.69
C GLU A 183 15.52 -2.84 7.25
N ALA A 184 14.21 -2.80 6.99
CA ALA A 184 13.47 -3.94 6.44
C ALA A 184 14.01 -4.34 5.07
N HIS A 185 14.29 -3.36 4.20
CA HIS A 185 14.88 -3.61 2.90
C HIS A 185 16.28 -4.26 3.01
N GLU A 186 17.16 -3.71 3.85
CA GLU A 186 18.50 -4.27 4.07
C GLU A 186 18.42 -5.71 4.65
N LYS A 187 17.47 -5.98 5.55
CA LYS A 187 17.25 -7.34 6.07
C LYS A 187 16.78 -8.30 4.99
N LEU A 188 15.89 -7.90 4.09
CA LEU A 188 15.45 -8.76 2.98
C LEU A 188 16.62 -9.13 2.06
N LYS A 189 17.53 -8.20 1.76
CA LYS A 189 18.72 -8.45 0.92
C LYS A 189 19.61 -9.57 1.45
N VAL A 190 19.72 -9.71 2.77
CA VAL A 190 20.55 -10.73 3.41
C VAL A 190 19.77 -11.97 3.87
N THR A 191 18.45 -11.98 3.68
CA THR A 191 17.60 -13.10 4.06
C THR A 191 17.51 -14.10 2.93
N ARG A 192 17.90 -15.35 3.21
CA ARG A 192 17.83 -16.43 2.22
C ARG A 192 16.41 -16.62 1.69
N ASP A 193 16.29 -16.69 0.37
CA ASP A 193 15.03 -16.90 -0.36
C ASP A 193 13.97 -15.78 -0.13
N ALA A 194 14.39 -14.62 0.35
CA ALA A 194 13.53 -13.44 0.35
C ALA A 194 13.41 -12.87 -1.09
N PRO A 195 12.28 -12.21 -1.42
CA PRO A 195 12.16 -11.59 -2.74
C PRO A 195 13.18 -10.45 -2.90
N ALA A 196 13.90 -10.47 -4.03
CA ALA A 196 14.68 -9.32 -4.46
C ALA A 196 13.72 -8.23 -4.95
N VAL A 197 13.88 -7.01 -4.43
CA VAL A 197 13.00 -5.87 -4.73
C VAL A 197 13.81 -4.58 -4.77
N ARG A 198 13.33 -3.60 -5.52
CA ARG A 198 14.01 -2.31 -5.68
C ARG A 198 14.01 -1.50 -4.38
N LYS A 199 12.86 -1.43 -3.71
CA LYS A 199 12.66 -0.73 -2.43
C LYS A 199 11.40 -1.20 -1.73
N LEU A 200 11.22 -0.80 -0.47
CA LEU A 200 9.98 -0.91 0.26
C LEU A 200 9.27 0.45 0.32
N SER A 201 7.96 0.43 0.19
CA SER A 201 7.09 1.57 0.47
C SER A 201 6.05 1.19 1.52
N VAL A 202 5.48 2.19 2.20
CA VAL A 202 4.39 1.97 3.15
C VAL A 202 3.35 3.06 3.04
N ARG A 203 2.08 2.65 3.10
CA ARG A 203 0.93 3.51 3.28
C ARG A 203 0.21 3.14 4.56
N VAL A 204 -0.21 4.13 5.34
CA VAL A 204 -0.95 3.93 6.58
C VAL A 204 -2.41 4.27 6.34
N TYR A 205 -3.30 3.34 6.68
CA TYR A 205 -4.75 3.54 6.66
C TYR A 205 -5.30 3.63 8.08
N ARG A 206 -6.35 4.42 8.25
CA ARG A 206 -7.05 4.56 9.52
C ARG A 206 -7.76 3.28 9.92
N ASP A 207 -8.47 2.68 8.97
CA ASP A 207 -9.33 1.52 9.19
C ASP A 207 -9.44 0.67 7.90
N TRP A 208 -9.97 -0.55 8.06
CA TRP A 208 -10.16 -1.48 6.94
C TRP A 208 -11.18 -0.99 5.91
N ASP A 209 -12.20 -0.21 6.31
CA ASP A 209 -13.18 0.35 5.39
C ASP A 209 -12.55 1.37 4.45
N SER A 210 -11.68 2.24 4.98
CA SER A 210 -10.91 3.20 4.19
C SER A 210 -9.96 2.49 3.21
N PHE A 211 -9.31 1.42 3.67
CA PHE A 211 -8.42 0.61 2.84
C PHE A 211 -9.20 -0.09 1.70
N VAL A 212 -10.25 -0.85 2.02
CA VAL A 212 -11.05 -1.61 1.04
C VAL A 212 -11.68 -0.67 0.00
N ARG A 213 -12.22 0.46 0.45
CA ARG A 213 -12.77 1.49 -0.44
C ARG A 213 -11.74 2.03 -1.41
N GLN A 214 -10.53 2.35 -0.94
CA GLN A 214 -9.47 2.87 -1.80
C GLN A 214 -9.00 1.82 -2.81
N MET A 215 -8.88 0.55 -2.39
CA MET A 215 -8.51 -0.54 -3.29
C MET A 215 -9.58 -0.78 -4.36
N ALA A 216 -10.86 -0.70 -4.01
CA ALA A 216 -11.97 -0.82 -4.96
C ALA A 216 -11.97 0.33 -6.00
N ILE A 217 -11.70 1.57 -5.57
CA ILE A 217 -11.54 2.72 -6.47
C ILE A 217 -10.36 2.49 -7.43
N ASN A 218 -9.25 1.98 -6.93
CA ASN A 218 -8.08 1.66 -7.77
C ASN A 218 -8.42 0.59 -8.81
N LEU A 219 -9.14 -0.48 -8.42
CA LEU A 219 -9.61 -1.52 -9.35
C LEU A 219 -10.50 -0.95 -10.45
N GLU A 220 -11.45 -0.09 -10.08
CA GLU A 220 -12.35 0.56 -11.05
C GLU A 220 -11.56 1.40 -12.07
N SER A 221 -10.62 2.21 -11.58
CA SER A 221 -9.76 3.04 -12.43
C SER A 221 -8.91 2.21 -13.40
N VAL A 222 -8.33 1.10 -12.91
CA VAL A 222 -7.52 0.21 -13.76
C VAL A 222 -8.38 -0.52 -14.79
N ALA A 223 -9.56 -0.99 -14.40
CA ALA A 223 -10.48 -1.68 -15.29
C ALA A 223 -10.99 -0.76 -16.41
N ALA A 224 -11.27 0.51 -16.11
CA ALA A 224 -11.64 1.51 -17.11
C ALA A 224 -10.50 1.75 -18.11
N ALA A 225 -9.28 2.01 -17.62
CA ALA A 225 -8.11 2.25 -18.46
C ALA A 225 -7.71 1.03 -19.32
N ALA A 226 -7.97 -0.19 -18.85
CA ALA A 226 -7.69 -1.43 -19.61
C ALA A 226 -8.72 -1.73 -20.71
N GLY A 227 -9.90 -1.11 -20.66
CA GLY A 227 -10.95 -1.24 -21.67
C GLY A 227 -10.81 -0.27 -22.86
N GLU A 228 -9.95 0.75 -22.73
CA GLU A 228 -9.70 1.77 -23.77
C GLU A 228 -8.55 1.41 -24.71
N ASN A 229 -7.84 0.30 -24.47
CA ASN A 229 -6.76 -0.25 -25.30
C ASN A 229 -7.19 -1.56 -25.98
#